data_0c2d370366a39116e0655d37fa62d045
#
_entry.id   0c2d370366a39116e0655d37fa62d045
#
_cell.length_a   1.000
_cell.length_b   1.000
_cell.length_c   1.000
_cell.angle_alpha   90.00
_cell.angle_beta   90.00
_cell.angle_gamma   90.00
#
_symmetry.space_group_name_H-M   'P 1'
#
loop_
_entity.id
_entity.type
_entity.pdbx_description
1 polymer ?
#
loop_
_entity_poly.entity_id
_entity_poly.type
_entity_poly.pdbx_seq_one_letter_code
_entity_poly.pdbx_strand_id
1 'polypeptide(L)'
;MKAQHRIFIATLYVGKEERELAMFLTKALARRPQLQLTILMDAMRATRESPQSASSASLLSHLARMFPDQVDVRLYATPVLRPNSIASRIIGKRFNEGFGLQHMKVYGFDDDVIITGANLSRDYFTRRMDRYLLIRDQKPLANYLHALI
;
A
#
# COMPACT_ATOMS: atom_id res chain seq x y z
N MET A 1 -17.06 -5.38 3.68
CA MET A 1 -15.93 -6.03 2.99
C MET A 1 -16.26 -7.50 2.82
N LYS A 2 -16.17 -8.05 1.59
CA LYS A 2 -16.60 -9.42 1.27
C LYS A 2 -15.44 -10.41 1.15
N ALA A 3 -14.18 -9.94 1.05
CA ALA A 3 -13.02 -10.80 0.92
C ALA A 3 -12.93 -11.85 2.04
N GLN A 4 -12.70 -13.10 1.67
CA GLN A 4 -12.67 -14.24 2.58
C GLN A 4 -11.24 -14.79 2.79
N HIS A 5 -10.39 -14.70 1.76
CA HIS A 5 -9.09 -15.38 1.74
C HIS A 5 -7.93 -14.39 1.68
N ARG A 6 -8.01 -13.38 0.82
CA ARG A 6 -6.89 -12.46 0.63
C ARG A 6 -7.34 -11.04 0.30
N ILE A 7 -6.57 -10.08 0.78
CA ILE A 7 -6.58 -8.68 0.35
C ILE A 7 -5.15 -8.35 -0.03
N PHE A 8 -4.95 -7.77 -1.21
CA PHE A 8 -3.64 -7.26 -1.60
C PHE A 8 -3.76 -5.83 -2.11
N ILE A 9 -2.86 -4.99 -1.66
CA ILE A 9 -2.89 -3.55 -1.89
C ILE A 9 -1.51 -3.11 -2.36
N ALA A 10 -1.41 -2.59 -3.58
CA ALA A 10 -0.27 -1.82 -4.02
C ALA A 10 -0.69 -0.36 -4.14
N THR A 11 0.03 0.54 -3.48
CA THR A 11 -0.22 1.98 -3.53
C THR A 11 1.08 2.74 -3.28
N LEU A 12 1.20 3.96 -3.77
CA LEU A 12 2.39 4.76 -3.49
C LEU A 12 2.51 5.07 -1.99
N TYR A 13 1.40 5.40 -1.35
CA TYR A 13 1.24 5.62 0.09
C TYR A 13 -0.22 5.46 0.51
N VAL A 14 -0.46 5.31 1.79
CA VAL A 14 -1.77 5.44 2.43
C VAL A 14 -1.82 6.78 3.14
N GLY A 15 -2.92 7.52 3.01
CA GLY A 15 -3.09 8.80 3.69
C GLY A 15 -2.96 8.64 5.21
N LYS A 16 -2.31 9.58 5.86
CA LYS A 16 -2.06 9.54 7.32
C LYS A 16 -3.34 9.57 8.14
N GLU A 17 -4.40 10.14 7.57
CA GLU A 17 -5.70 10.31 8.20
C GLU A 17 -6.63 9.12 7.96
N GLU A 18 -6.17 8.10 7.21
CA GLU A 18 -6.99 6.93 6.84
C GLU A 18 -7.15 5.92 7.99
N ARG A 19 -7.44 6.43 9.19
CA ARG A 19 -7.71 5.61 10.38
C ARG A 19 -8.91 4.69 10.21
N GLU A 20 -9.91 5.14 9.45
CA GLU A 20 -11.08 4.33 9.14
C GLU A 20 -10.69 3.10 8.30
N LEU A 21 -9.83 3.26 7.30
CA LEU A 21 -9.31 2.13 6.53
C LEU A 21 -8.58 1.14 7.43
N ALA A 22 -7.68 1.62 8.28
CA ALA A 22 -6.96 0.76 9.23
C ALA A 22 -7.93 0.04 10.18
N MET A 23 -8.94 0.72 10.68
CA MET A 23 -9.99 0.13 11.54
C MET A 23 -10.82 -0.93 10.78
N PHE A 24 -11.20 -0.68 9.52
CA PHE A 24 -11.91 -1.68 8.71
C PHE A 24 -11.06 -2.91 8.43
N LEU A 25 -9.77 -2.75 8.15
CA LEU A 25 -8.84 -3.86 7.97
C LEU A 25 -8.69 -4.66 9.28
N THR A 26 -8.50 -3.98 10.42
CA THR A 26 -8.45 -4.61 11.74
C THR A 26 -9.70 -5.47 12.01
N LYS A 27 -10.89 -4.91 11.78
CA LYS A 27 -12.15 -5.65 11.97
C LYS A 27 -12.28 -6.85 11.03
N ALA A 28 -11.79 -6.72 9.80
CA ALA A 28 -11.85 -7.81 8.82
C ALA A 28 -10.92 -8.96 9.20
N LEU A 29 -9.70 -8.66 9.60
CA LEU A 29 -8.70 -9.64 10.04
C LEU A 29 -9.15 -10.35 11.33
N ALA A 30 -9.59 -9.61 12.34
CA ALA A 30 -10.07 -10.17 13.59
C ALA A 30 -11.27 -11.15 13.42
N ARG A 31 -12.12 -10.89 12.42
CA ARG A 31 -13.28 -11.75 12.13
C ARG A 31 -12.97 -12.95 11.27
N ARG A 32 -11.83 -12.97 10.58
CA ARG A 32 -11.45 -14.00 9.61
C ARG A 32 -10.00 -14.39 9.79
N PRO A 33 -9.71 -15.39 10.65
CA PRO A 33 -8.33 -15.83 10.92
C PRO A 33 -7.59 -16.33 9.67
N GLN A 34 -8.33 -16.78 8.63
CA GLN A 34 -7.77 -17.24 7.37
C GLN A 34 -7.46 -16.11 6.37
N LEU A 35 -7.94 -14.88 6.63
CA LEU A 35 -7.74 -13.75 5.73
C LEU A 35 -6.29 -13.28 5.77
N GLN A 36 -5.66 -13.21 4.61
CA GLN A 36 -4.30 -12.68 4.43
C GLN A 36 -4.36 -11.26 3.85
N LEU A 37 -3.55 -10.36 4.37
CA LEU A 37 -3.41 -8.99 3.90
C LEU A 37 -1.96 -8.72 3.49
N THR A 38 -1.74 -8.42 2.21
CA THR A 38 -0.44 -7.97 1.70
C THR A 38 -0.55 -6.50 1.28
N ILE A 39 0.37 -5.66 1.75
CA ILE A 39 0.42 -4.23 1.39
C ILE A 39 1.81 -3.90 0.87
N LEU A 40 1.89 -3.39 -0.36
CA LEU A 40 3.10 -2.87 -0.96
C LEU A 40 3.02 -1.36 -1.09
N MET A 41 4.00 -0.64 -0.55
CA MET A 41 4.12 0.81 -0.66
C MET A 41 5.53 1.21 -1.10
N ASP A 42 5.66 2.43 -1.61
CA ASP A 42 6.97 3.04 -1.81
C ASP A 42 7.61 3.42 -0.48
N ALA A 43 8.84 3.00 -0.25
CA ALA A 43 9.53 3.20 1.03
C ALA A 43 9.68 4.68 1.38
N MET A 44 10.06 5.53 0.42
CA MET A 44 10.28 6.96 0.67
C MET A 44 8.98 7.71 0.95
N ARG A 45 7.91 7.34 0.25
CA ARG A 45 6.60 7.98 0.43
C ARG A 45 5.88 7.49 1.67
N ALA A 46 5.95 6.19 1.95
CA ALA A 46 5.28 5.58 3.11
C ALA A 46 5.92 5.98 4.45
N THR A 47 7.22 6.27 4.46
CA THR A 47 7.95 6.67 5.68
C THR A 47 8.09 8.17 5.84
N ARG A 48 7.51 8.98 4.92
CA ARG A 48 7.57 10.44 5.02
C ARG A 48 6.77 10.92 6.23
N GLU A 49 7.50 11.36 7.23
CA GLU A 49 6.93 11.99 8.42
C GLU A 49 6.77 13.50 8.21
N SER A 50 5.71 14.07 8.75
CA SER A 50 5.63 15.50 9.01
C SER A 50 5.86 15.72 10.51
N PRO A 51 6.33 16.89 10.95
CA PRO A 51 6.68 17.15 12.35
C PRO A 51 5.59 16.85 13.37
N GLN A 52 4.34 16.65 12.94
CA GLN A 52 3.17 16.49 13.83
C GLN A 52 2.27 15.32 13.46
N SER A 53 2.67 14.43 12.57
CA SER A 53 1.77 13.33 12.13
C SER A 53 2.52 12.05 11.78
N ALA A 54 1.88 10.93 12.11
CA ALA A 54 2.35 9.60 11.76
C ALA A 54 2.51 9.41 10.24
N SER A 55 3.46 8.56 9.82
CA SER A 55 3.62 8.15 8.43
C SER A 55 2.62 7.04 8.05
N SER A 56 2.47 6.77 6.74
CA SER A 56 1.69 5.59 6.28
C SER A 56 2.23 4.29 6.89
N ALA A 57 3.55 4.17 6.94
CA ALA A 57 4.20 2.99 7.52
C ALA A 57 3.89 2.83 9.01
N SER A 58 3.90 3.92 9.80
CA SER A 58 3.55 3.85 11.22
C SER A 58 2.07 3.55 11.45
N LEU A 59 1.16 4.06 10.61
CA LEU A 59 -0.26 3.72 10.66
C LEU A 59 -0.50 2.21 10.46
N LEU A 60 0.21 1.60 9.51
CA LEU A 60 0.02 0.19 9.15
C LEU A 60 0.89 -0.77 9.98
N SER A 61 1.97 -0.30 10.60
CA SER A 61 2.82 -1.12 11.47
C SER A 61 2.06 -1.69 12.67
N HIS A 62 1.02 -1.00 13.11
CA HIS A 62 0.14 -1.49 14.17
C HIS A 62 -0.63 -2.74 13.75
N LEU A 63 -1.14 -2.76 12.51
CA LEU A 63 -1.81 -3.95 11.96
C LEU A 63 -0.87 -5.16 11.88
N ALA A 64 0.35 -4.96 11.38
CA ALA A 64 1.33 -6.05 11.28
C ALA A 64 1.72 -6.62 12.66
N ARG A 65 1.77 -5.76 13.69
CA ARG A 65 2.02 -6.22 15.06
C ARG A 65 0.85 -6.95 15.70
N MET A 66 -0.37 -6.52 15.39
CA MET A 66 -1.58 -7.17 15.94
C MET A 66 -1.89 -8.50 15.26
N PHE A 67 -1.52 -8.66 13.99
CA PHE A 67 -1.85 -9.82 13.17
C PHE A 67 -0.60 -10.32 12.40
N PRO A 68 0.46 -10.77 13.11
CA PRO A 68 1.75 -11.11 12.50
C PRO A 68 1.65 -12.23 11.47
N ASP A 69 0.73 -13.16 11.66
CA ASP A 69 0.54 -14.31 10.75
C ASP A 69 -0.40 -14.01 9.56
N GLN A 70 -1.06 -12.86 9.58
CA GLN A 70 -2.06 -12.50 8.56
C GLN A 70 -1.65 -11.28 7.74
N VAL A 71 -0.70 -10.45 8.22
CA VAL A 71 -0.40 -9.14 7.62
C VAL A 71 1.07 -9.07 7.21
N ASP A 72 1.28 -8.85 5.91
CA ASP A 72 2.58 -8.61 5.30
C ASP A 72 2.63 -7.19 4.73
N VAL A 73 3.46 -6.33 5.32
CA VAL A 73 3.68 -4.95 4.87
C VAL A 73 5.06 -4.82 4.24
N ARG A 74 5.09 -4.56 2.94
CA ARG A 74 6.29 -4.45 2.12
C ARG A 74 6.56 -2.99 1.75
N LEU A 75 7.81 -2.58 1.89
CA LEU A 75 8.27 -1.26 1.47
C LEU A 75 9.28 -1.42 0.33
N TYR A 76 8.89 -1.00 -0.87
CA TYR A 76 9.78 -1.02 -2.02
C TYR A 76 10.76 0.15 -1.97
N ALA A 77 12.04 -0.17 -2.05
CA ALA A 77 13.11 0.81 -2.25
C ALA A 77 13.85 0.50 -3.55
N THR A 78 13.94 1.49 -4.44
CA THR A 78 14.69 1.30 -5.68
C THR A 78 16.16 0.98 -5.41
N PRO A 79 16.77 0.00 -6.11
CA PRO A 79 18.17 -0.37 -5.90
C PRO A 79 19.16 0.78 -6.12
N VAL A 80 18.81 1.77 -6.93
CA VAL A 80 19.65 2.96 -7.21
C VAL A 80 19.82 3.83 -5.95
N LEU A 81 18.90 3.76 -5.00
CA LEU A 81 18.87 4.57 -3.79
C LEU A 81 19.29 3.82 -2.53
N ARG A 82 20.09 2.77 -2.65
CA ARG A 82 20.63 2.07 -1.48
C ARG A 82 21.32 3.05 -0.55
N PRO A 83 21.04 3.01 0.77
CA PRO A 83 21.81 3.74 1.77
C PRO A 83 23.31 3.42 1.56
N ASN A 84 24.18 4.40 1.40
CA ASN A 84 25.60 4.28 1.08
C ASN A 84 25.97 4.24 -0.42
N SER A 85 25.07 4.38 -1.37
CA SER A 85 25.47 4.68 -2.74
C SER A 85 26.01 6.12 -2.83
N ILE A 86 27.08 6.34 -3.61
CA ILE A 86 27.63 7.66 -3.86
C ILE A 86 26.54 8.60 -4.41
N ALA A 87 25.64 8.08 -5.22
CA ALA A 87 24.48 8.79 -5.73
C ALA A 87 23.54 9.30 -4.62
N SER A 88 23.28 8.51 -3.56
CA SER A 88 22.42 8.93 -2.45
C SER A 88 23.02 10.03 -1.57
N ARG A 89 24.34 10.20 -1.60
CA ARG A 89 25.05 11.25 -0.86
C ARG A 89 25.09 12.59 -1.60
N ILE A 90 25.12 12.55 -2.94
CA ILE A 90 25.29 13.74 -3.79
C ILE A 90 23.93 14.29 -4.22
N ILE A 91 22.94 13.44 -4.43
CA ILE A 91 21.60 13.80 -4.90
C ILE A 91 20.72 14.04 -3.68
N GLY A 92 20.32 15.29 -3.43
CA GLY A 92 19.43 15.64 -2.31
C GLY A 92 18.15 14.81 -2.32
N LYS A 93 17.57 14.55 -1.13
CA LYS A 93 16.39 13.68 -0.91
C LYS A 93 15.22 13.92 -1.87
N ARG A 94 15.07 15.12 -2.39
CA ARG A 94 14.00 15.54 -3.30
C ARG A 94 14.19 15.06 -4.74
N PHE A 95 15.44 14.92 -5.18
CA PHE A 95 15.77 14.43 -6.53
C PHE A 95 15.74 12.90 -6.61
N ASN A 96 15.92 12.22 -5.49
CA ASN A 96 15.85 10.78 -5.40
C ASN A 96 14.45 10.21 -5.78
N GLU A 97 13.41 11.01 -5.67
CA GLU A 97 12.04 10.62 -6.07
C GLU A 97 11.89 10.47 -7.60
N GLY A 98 12.82 11.00 -8.41
CA GLY A 98 12.82 10.85 -9.87
C GLY A 98 13.40 9.54 -10.40
N PHE A 99 14.09 8.75 -9.56
CA PHE A 99 14.86 7.58 -10.00
C PHE A 99 14.17 6.21 -9.87
N GLY A 100 12.91 6.19 -9.58
CA GLY A 100 12.09 4.98 -9.55
C GLY A 100 11.28 4.86 -8.26
N LEU A 101 9.99 4.83 -8.44
CA LEU A 101 8.99 4.69 -7.38
C LEU A 101 8.15 3.45 -7.62
N GLN A 102 7.72 2.82 -6.55
CA GLN A 102 6.58 1.92 -6.64
C GLN A 102 5.33 2.78 -6.84
N HIS A 103 4.82 2.82 -8.06
CA HIS A 103 3.73 3.73 -8.42
C HIS A 103 2.42 3.00 -8.82
N MET A 104 2.35 1.68 -8.69
CA MET A 104 1.13 0.92 -8.94
C MET A 104 0.04 1.32 -7.95
N LYS A 105 -1.20 1.33 -8.41
CA LYS A 105 -2.41 1.41 -7.58
C LYS A 105 -3.32 0.27 -7.99
N VAL A 106 -3.18 -0.82 -7.27
CA VAL A 106 -3.92 -2.06 -7.48
C VAL A 106 -4.47 -2.53 -6.13
N TYR A 107 -5.76 -2.80 -6.09
CA TYR A 107 -6.45 -3.23 -4.89
C TYR A 107 -7.21 -4.51 -5.18
N GLY A 108 -6.78 -5.62 -4.60
CA GLY A 108 -7.38 -6.93 -4.81
C GLY A 108 -8.13 -7.44 -3.59
N PHE A 109 -9.24 -8.12 -3.84
CA PHE A 109 -10.13 -8.70 -2.83
C PHE A 109 -10.59 -10.08 -3.33
N ASP A 110 -9.93 -11.13 -2.88
CA ASP A 110 -10.03 -12.49 -3.44
C ASP A 110 -9.71 -12.48 -4.94
N ASP A 111 -10.70 -12.68 -5.80
CA ASP A 111 -10.56 -12.70 -7.26
C ASP A 111 -11.06 -11.41 -7.95
N ASP A 112 -11.50 -10.42 -7.17
CA ASP A 112 -11.85 -9.08 -7.65
C ASP A 112 -10.64 -8.14 -7.58
N VAL A 113 -10.44 -7.33 -8.61
CA VAL A 113 -9.33 -6.39 -8.69
C VAL A 113 -9.82 -4.99 -9.09
N ILE A 114 -9.31 -3.97 -8.42
CA ILE A 114 -9.46 -2.57 -8.81
C ILE A 114 -8.10 -2.04 -9.28
N ILE A 115 -8.07 -1.46 -10.47
CA ILE A 115 -6.93 -0.73 -11.02
C ILE A 115 -7.31 0.74 -11.15
N THR A 116 -6.45 1.64 -10.66
CA THR A 116 -6.74 3.08 -10.64
C THR A 116 -5.45 3.90 -10.65
N GLY A 117 -5.55 5.22 -10.87
CA GLY A 117 -4.49 6.19 -10.63
C GLY A 117 -4.47 6.73 -9.20
N ALA A 118 -5.53 6.48 -8.42
CA ALA A 118 -5.73 7.03 -7.08
C ALA A 118 -4.95 6.28 -6.01
N ASN A 119 -4.25 7.02 -5.13
CA ASN A 119 -3.74 6.47 -3.88
C ASN A 119 -4.86 6.34 -2.83
N LEU A 120 -4.64 5.53 -1.80
CA LEU A 120 -5.55 5.40 -0.67
C LEU A 120 -5.42 6.61 0.25
N SER A 121 -5.96 7.75 -0.15
CA SER A 121 -6.01 8.94 0.69
C SER A 121 -7.26 9.76 0.43
N ARG A 122 -7.70 10.47 1.46
CA ARG A 122 -8.90 11.30 1.46
C ARG A 122 -8.96 12.28 0.29
N ASP A 123 -7.84 12.87 -0.09
CA ASP A 123 -7.77 13.78 -1.23
C ASP A 123 -8.25 13.12 -2.53
N TYR A 124 -7.84 11.87 -2.77
CA TYR A 124 -8.29 11.11 -3.92
C TYR A 124 -9.77 10.70 -3.84
N PHE A 125 -10.28 10.50 -2.64
CA PHE A 125 -11.68 10.11 -2.45
C PHE A 125 -12.66 11.28 -2.50
N THR A 126 -12.19 12.52 -2.28
CA THR A 126 -13.09 13.67 -2.08
C THR A 126 -12.83 14.86 -3.01
N ARG A 127 -11.60 15.07 -3.46
CA ARG A 127 -11.18 16.30 -4.15
C ARG A 127 -10.55 16.08 -5.52
N ARG A 128 -10.21 14.84 -5.87
CA ARG A 128 -9.58 14.49 -7.14
C ARG A 128 -10.51 13.60 -7.94
N MET A 129 -10.51 13.81 -9.25
CA MET A 129 -11.16 12.89 -10.18
C MET A 129 -10.14 11.86 -10.63
N ASP A 130 -10.54 10.59 -10.57
CA ASP A 130 -9.74 9.48 -11.06
C ASP A 130 -10.65 8.41 -11.64
N ARG A 131 -10.07 7.52 -12.45
CA ARG A 131 -10.79 6.41 -13.04
C ARG A 131 -10.50 5.15 -12.24
N TYR A 132 -11.55 4.42 -11.87
CA TYR A 132 -11.48 3.14 -11.19
C TYR A 132 -12.02 2.06 -12.11
N LEU A 133 -11.18 1.11 -12.48
CA LEU A 133 -11.58 -0.07 -13.24
C LEU A 133 -11.74 -1.24 -12.27
N LEU A 134 -12.98 -1.66 -12.04
CA LEU A 134 -13.29 -2.86 -11.26
C LEU A 134 -13.42 -4.06 -12.21
N ILE A 135 -12.56 -5.04 -12.01
CA ILE A 135 -12.55 -6.32 -12.74
C ILE A 135 -12.95 -7.39 -11.74
N ARG A 136 -14.06 -8.08 -12.02
CA ARG A 136 -14.64 -9.06 -11.10
C ARG A 136 -14.37 -10.48 -11.54
N ASP A 137 -14.18 -11.34 -10.54
CA ASP A 137 -14.08 -12.80 -10.72
C ASP A 137 -13.03 -13.22 -11.76
N GLN A 138 -11.84 -12.56 -11.71
CA GLN A 138 -10.73 -12.83 -12.61
C GLN A 138 -9.55 -13.41 -11.83
N LYS A 139 -9.71 -14.66 -11.37
CA LYS A 139 -8.71 -15.39 -10.57
C LYS A 139 -7.30 -15.39 -11.19
N PRO A 140 -7.11 -15.63 -12.51
CA PRO A 140 -5.78 -15.59 -13.10
C PRO A 140 -5.10 -14.22 -12.99
N LEU A 141 -5.86 -13.14 -13.24
CA LEU A 141 -5.37 -11.77 -13.12
C LEU A 141 -5.07 -11.42 -11.65
N ALA A 142 -5.98 -11.78 -10.73
CA ALA A 142 -5.79 -11.55 -9.30
C ALA A 142 -4.55 -12.29 -8.77
N ASN A 143 -4.32 -13.54 -9.21
CA ASN A 143 -3.12 -14.30 -8.85
C ASN A 143 -1.85 -13.66 -9.39
N TYR A 144 -1.84 -13.24 -10.66
CA TYR A 144 -0.69 -12.56 -11.26
C TYR A 144 -0.34 -11.28 -10.52
N LEU A 145 -1.32 -10.43 -10.27
CA LEU A 145 -1.11 -9.15 -9.58
C LEU A 145 -0.69 -9.34 -8.12
N HIS A 146 -1.24 -10.34 -7.43
CA HIS A 146 -0.82 -10.67 -6.07
C HIS A 146 0.62 -11.19 -6.03
N ALA A 147 1.04 -11.98 -6.99
CA ALA A 147 2.42 -12.47 -7.09
C ALA A 147 3.43 -11.35 -7.45
N LEU A 148 2.97 -10.30 -8.11
CA LEU A 148 3.79 -9.13 -8.44
C LEU A 148 4.02 -8.21 -7.23
N ILE A 149 3.13 -8.23 -6.24
CA ILE A 149 3.14 -7.43 -5.02
C ILE A 149 3.96 -8.12 -3.93
#